data_e90f6cbcc42a0527c3e5c6bf90c597f1
#
_entry.id   e90f6cbcc42a0527c3e5c6bf90c597f1
#
_cell.length_a   1.000
_cell.length_b   1.000
_cell.length_c   1.000
_cell.angle_alpha   90.00
_cell.angle_beta   90.00
_cell.angle_gamma   90.00
#
_symmetry.space_group_name_H-M   'P 1'
#
loop_
_entity.id
_entity.type
_entity.pdbx_description
1 polymer ?
#
loop_
_entity_poly.entity_id
_entity_poly.type
_entity_poly.pdbx_seq_one_letter_code
_entity_poly.pdbx_strand_id
1 'polypeptide(L)'
;MHIYFFEHYQEVENQNRHATIHALVRVEEGKITMIQNLIDILAAPGAAFTRLREKPSILFPWLLITLSVASIQAGFLLLVDPAYLVDQLVDQALASNPAAGENQIRQNMGAVSPTVFAVSSAVGSFLVLTVIMAINAVYLNFMSKFGHGEFSFKAWFSLLAWTSIPTLFVAIAAWVSILTASNGLISLASLQPLSLDALFGLNSNNRILQSLSLSQF
;
A
#
# COMPACT_ATOMS: atom_id res chain seq x y z
N MET A 1 -3.65 -53.78 30.86
CA MET A 1 -2.69 -52.82 30.30
C MET A 1 -3.09 -52.27 28.90
N HIS A 2 -3.67 -53.11 28.02
CA HIS A 2 -4.06 -52.71 26.64
C HIS A 2 -5.24 -51.71 26.58
N ILE A 3 -6.20 -51.78 27.50
CA ILE A 3 -7.41 -50.95 27.47
C ILE A 3 -7.07 -49.48 27.81
N TYR A 4 -6.22 -49.21 28.79
CA TYR A 4 -5.79 -47.87 29.18
C TYR A 4 -5.03 -47.14 28.05
N PHE A 5 -4.26 -47.87 27.24
CA PHE A 5 -3.52 -47.29 26.13
C PHE A 5 -4.47 -46.85 24.99
N PHE A 6 -5.52 -47.64 24.76
CA PHE A 6 -6.51 -47.36 23.71
C PHE A 6 -7.42 -46.17 24.08
N GLU A 7 -7.86 -46.07 25.35
CA GLU A 7 -8.66 -44.92 25.83
C GLU A 7 -7.83 -43.64 25.76
N HIS A 8 -6.59 -43.65 26.18
CA HIS A 8 -5.73 -42.46 26.10
C HIS A 8 -5.46 -42.03 24.67
N TYR A 9 -5.29 -42.98 23.75
CA TYR A 9 -5.12 -42.67 22.31
C TYR A 9 -6.37 -42.03 21.72
N GLN A 10 -7.55 -42.50 22.03
CA GLN A 10 -8.83 -41.93 21.58
C GLN A 10 -9.07 -40.51 22.14
N GLU A 11 -8.65 -40.28 23.36
CA GLU A 11 -8.78 -38.99 24.02
C GLU A 11 -7.86 -37.96 23.35
N VAL A 12 -6.62 -38.28 23.05
CA VAL A 12 -5.65 -37.45 22.33
C VAL A 12 -6.11 -37.17 20.89
N GLU A 13 -6.64 -38.19 20.20
CA GLU A 13 -7.17 -38.01 18.83
C GLU A 13 -8.38 -37.09 18.81
N ASN A 14 -9.31 -37.21 19.77
CA ASN A 14 -10.47 -36.33 19.89
C ASN A 14 -10.07 -34.88 20.22
N GLN A 15 -9.11 -34.69 21.13
CA GLN A 15 -8.60 -33.33 21.43
C GLN A 15 -7.96 -32.68 20.20
N ASN A 16 -7.18 -33.44 19.41
CA ASN A 16 -6.57 -32.95 18.18
C ASN A 16 -7.64 -32.60 17.11
N ARG A 17 -8.68 -33.41 16.96
CA ARG A 17 -9.80 -33.14 16.06
C ARG A 17 -10.55 -31.87 16.47
N HIS A 18 -10.87 -31.71 17.76
CA HIS A 18 -11.52 -30.51 18.27
C HIS A 18 -10.67 -29.27 18.04
N ALA A 19 -9.36 -29.34 18.33
CA ALA A 19 -8.43 -28.23 18.09
C ALA A 19 -8.38 -27.84 16.60
N THR A 20 -8.34 -28.83 15.70
CA THR A 20 -8.32 -28.61 14.25
C THR A 20 -9.63 -27.98 13.77
N ILE A 21 -10.79 -28.48 14.22
CA ILE A 21 -12.10 -27.90 13.87
C ILE A 21 -12.21 -26.45 14.36
N HIS A 22 -11.81 -26.17 15.59
CA HIS A 22 -11.82 -24.80 16.11
C HIS A 22 -10.86 -23.87 15.37
N ALA A 23 -9.70 -24.37 14.91
CA ALA A 23 -8.78 -23.62 14.08
C ALA A 23 -9.38 -23.29 12.70
N LEU A 24 -10.03 -24.27 12.06
CA LEU A 24 -10.68 -24.09 10.74
C LEU A 24 -11.85 -23.11 10.84
N VAL A 25 -12.72 -23.23 11.84
CA VAL A 25 -13.85 -22.30 12.06
C VAL A 25 -13.32 -20.89 12.27
N ARG A 26 -12.29 -20.70 13.08
CA ARG A 26 -11.68 -19.37 13.32
C ARG A 26 -11.07 -18.76 12.06
N VAL A 27 -10.48 -19.58 11.19
CA VAL A 27 -9.93 -19.13 9.90
C VAL A 27 -11.05 -18.68 8.96
N GLU A 28 -12.16 -19.42 8.90
CA GLU A 28 -13.32 -19.05 8.09
C GLU A 28 -14.01 -17.78 8.59
N GLU A 29 -14.24 -17.67 9.90
CA GLU A 29 -14.77 -16.43 10.50
C GLU A 29 -13.86 -15.23 10.21
N GLY A 30 -12.54 -15.40 10.28
CA GLY A 30 -11.57 -14.37 9.95
C GLY A 30 -11.65 -13.93 8.48
N LYS A 31 -11.83 -14.85 7.54
CA LYS A 31 -12.00 -14.55 6.10
C LYS A 31 -13.28 -13.78 5.84
N ILE A 32 -14.41 -14.22 6.41
CA ILE A 32 -15.71 -13.55 6.26
C ILE A 32 -15.61 -12.12 6.80
N THR A 33 -14.98 -11.92 7.95
CA THR A 33 -14.81 -10.59 8.53
C THR A 33 -13.91 -9.69 7.66
N MET A 34 -12.87 -10.21 7.01
CA MET A 34 -12.01 -9.45 6.11
C MET A 34 -12.75 -9.00 4.85
N ILE A 35 -13.48 -9.91 4.21
CA ILE A 35 -14.28 -9.60 3.01
C ILE A 35 -15.38 -8.58 3.36
N GLN A 36 -16.04 -8.76 4.51
CA GLN A 36 -17.05 -7.84 4.97
C GLN A 36 -16.47 -6.44 5.21
N ASN A 37 -15.29 -6.34 5.83
CA ASN A 37 -14.62 -5.05 6.02
C ASN A 37 -14.23 -4.40 4.68
N LEU A 38 -13.78 -5.20 3.68
CA LEU A 38 -13.43 -4.68 2.37
C LEU A 38 -14.64 -4.07 1.65
N ILE A 39 -15.80 -4.73 1.72
CA ILE A 39 -17.04 -4.24 1.14
C ILE A 39 -17.52 -3.00 1.91
N ASP A 40 -17.57 -3.09 3.22
CA ASP A 40 -18.15 -2.05 4.06
C ASP A 40 -17.31 -0.78 4.12
N ILE A 41 -15.98 -0.86 3.94
CA ILE A 41 -15.15 0.34 3.87
C ILE A 41 -15.54 1.25 2.69
N LEU A 42 -16.07 0.65 1.62
CA LEU A 42 -16.53 1.36 0.42
C LEU A 42 -18.04 1.70 0.48
N ALA A 43 -18.85 0.80 1.00
CA ALA A 43 -20.32 0.92 0.95
C ALA A 43 -20.95 1.47 2.24
N ALA A 44 -20.37 1.16 3.40
CA ALA A 44 -20.89 1.51 4.73
C ALA A 44 -19.75 1.77 5.73
N PRO A 45 -18.90 2.81 5.52
CA PRO A 45 -17.66 3.02 6.27
C PRO A 45 -17.88 3.11 7.79
N GLY A 46 -18.99 3.66 8.26
CA GLY A 46 -19.32 3.71 9.68
C GLY A 46 -19.42 2.33 10.33
N ALA A 47 -20.02 1.35 9.65
CA ALA A 47 -20.10 -0.02 10.14
C ALA A 47 -18.71 -0.70 10.21
N ALA A 48 -17.88 -0.49 9.20
CA ALA A 48 -16.51 -0.99 9.18
C ALA A 48 -15.71 -0.40 10.34
N PHE A 49 -15.76 0.91 10.56
CA PHE A 49 -15.01 1.59 11.62
C PHE A 49 -15.43 1.15 13.02
N THR A 50 -16.71 0.89 13.26
CA THR A 50 -17.19 0.36 14.55
C THR A 50 -16.56 -1.01 14.84
N ARG A 51 -16.55 -1.92 13.87
CA ARG A 51 -15.91 -3.25 14.02
C ARG A 51 -14.40 -3.16 14.21
N LEU A 52 -13.73 -2.32 13.43
CA LEU A 52 -12.27 -2.13 13.48
C LEU A 52 -11.82 -1.46 14.79
N ARG A 53 -12.68 -0.67 15.40
CA ARG A 53 -12.44 -0.12 16.74
C ARG A 53 -12.36 -1.24 17.78
N GLU A 54 -13.30 -2.18 17.75
CA GLU A 54 -13.37 -3.30 18.71
C GLU A 54 -12.35 -4.39 18.41
N LYS A 55 -12.20 -4.74 17.15
CA LYS A 55 -11.29 -5.80 16.67
C LYS A 55 -10.37 -5.29 15.56
N PRO A 56 -9.30 -4.55 15.92
CA PRO A 56 -8.38 -3.99 14.92
C PRO A 56 -7.64 -5.10 14.17
N SER A 57 -7.74 -5.08 12.82
CA SER A 57 -6.98 -5.95 11.93
C SER A 57 -6.04 -5.10 11.07
N ILE A 58 -4.73 -5.32 11.21
CA ILE A 58 -3.70 -4.49 10.58
C ILE A 58 -3.09 -5.18 9.38
N LEU A 59 -2.70 -6.44 9.53
CA LEU A 59 -1.76 -7.11 8.63
C LEU A 59 -2.25 -7.13 7.17
N PHE A 60 -3.51 -7.51 6.97
CA PHE A 60 -4.07 -7.63 5.62
C PHE A 60 -4.12 -6.30 4.87
N PRO A 61 -4.81 -5.24 5.36
CA PRO A 61 -4.89 -3.98 4.62
C PRO A 61 -3.54 -3.30 4.48
N TRP A 62 -2.69 -3.34 5.51
CA TRP A 62 -1.35 -2.77 5.47
C TRP A 62 -0.48 -3.44 4.40
N LEU A 63 -0.39 -4.78 4.37
CA LEU A 63 0.37 -5.49 3.34
C LEU A 63 -0.22 -5.25 1.94
N LEU A 64 -1.54 -5.27 1.80
CA LEU A 64 -2.19 -5.06 0.53
C LEU A 64 -1.83 -3.69 -0.06
N ILE A 65 -1.89 -2.63 0.73
CA ILE A 65 -1.56 -1.27 0.28
C ILE A 65 -0.06 -1.12 0.01
N THR A 66 0.78 -1.50 0.97
CA THR A 66 2.23 -1.31 0.86
C THR A 66 2.84 -2.13 -0.28
N LEU A 67 2.40 -3.38 -0.46
CA LEU A 67 2.85 -4.21 -1.57
C LEU A 67 2.30 -3.73 -2.93
N SER A 68 1.08 -3.20 -2.98
CA SER A 68 0.55 -2.59 -4.20
C SER A 68 1.39 -1.40 -4.65
N VAL A 69 1.73 -0.48 -3.75
CA VAL A 69 2.59 0.67 -4.05
C VAL A 69 3.99 0.21 -4.45
N ALA A 70 4.59 -0.71 -3.70
CA ALA A 70 5.92 -1.24 -4.01
C ALA A 70 5.96 -1.94 -5.37
N SER A 71 4.89 -2.68 -5.73
CA SER A 71 4.79 -3.36 -7.03
C SER A 71 4.69 -2.37 -8.20
N ILE A 72 3.97 -1.26 -8.05
CA ILE A 72 3.87 -0.21 -9.07
C ILE A 72 5.25 0.43 -9.28
N GLN A 73 5.97 0.77 -8.20
CA GLN A 73 7.32 1.33 -8.29
C GLN A 73 8.29 0.38 -8.99
N ALA A 74 8.30 -0.90 -8.59
CA ALA A 74 9.14 -1.89 -9.24
C ALA A 74 8.75 -2.10 -10.71
N GLY A 75 7.46 -2.26 -10.99
CA GLY A 75 6.94 -2.47 -12.34
C GLY A 75 7.25 -1.30 -13.27
N PHE A 76 7.06 -0.07 -12.83
CA PHE A 76 7.43 1.12 -13.57
C PHE A 76 8.93 1.11 -13.93
N LEU A 77 9.80 0.96 -12.93
CA LEU A 77 11.25 1.04 -13.12
C LEU A 77 11.84 -0.12 -13.93
N LEU A 78 11.18 -1.28 -13.96
CA LEU A 78 11.60 -2.43 -14.76
C LEU A 78 11.09 -2.37 -16.19
N LEU A 79 9.98 -1.67 -16.45
CA LEU A 79 9.33 -1.62 -17.76
C LEU A 79 9.57 -0.32 -18.51
N VAL A 80 9.96 0.76 -17.82
CA VAL A 80 10.30 2.03 -18.45
C VAL A 80 11.61 1.93 -19.22
N ASP A 81 11.69 2.60 -20.40
CA ASP A 81 12.94 2.76 -21.11
C ASP A 81 13.93 3.59 -20.26
N PRO A 82 15.16 3.08 -19.99
CA PRO A 82 16.09 3.77 -19.10
C PRO A 82 16.53 5.15 -19.61
N ALA A 83 16.67 5.34 -20.93
CA ALA A 83 17.06 6.63 -21.50
C ALA A 83 15.92 7.65 -21.32
N TYR A 84 14.70 7.22 -21.60
CA TYR A 84 13.50 8.03 -21.41
C TYR A 84 13.29 8.42 -19.95
N LEU A 85 13.55 7.49 -19.01
CA LEU A 85 13.46 7.78 -17.56
C LEU A 85 14.49 8.85 -17.15
N VAL A 86 15.73 8.72 -17.64
CA VAL A 86 16.79 9.69 -17.33
C VAL A 86 16.41 11.07 -17.86
N ASP A 87 15.87 11.17 -19.08
CA ASP A 87 15.41 12.44 -19.65
C ASP A 87 14.33 13.10 -18.78
N GLN A 88 13.32 12.35 -18.36
CA GLN A 88 12.27 12.85 -17.46
C GLN A 88 12.83 13.34 -16.12
N LEU A 89 13.78 12.62 -15.53
CA LEU A 89 14.39 13.01 -14.26
C LEU A 89 15.27 14.25 -14.39
N VAL A 90 15.98 14.38 -15.53
CA VAL A 90 16.75 15.60 -15.85
C VAL A 90 15.81 16.79 -15.99
N ASP A 91 14.73 16.68 -16.78
CA ASP A 91 13.77 17.74 -16.97
C ASP A 91 13.13 18.17 -15.63
N GLN A 92 12.78 17.20 -14.78
CA GLN A 92 12.23 17.50 -13.45
C GLN A 92 13.26 18.18 -12.52
N ALA A 93 14.52 17.77 -12.57
CA ALA A 93 15.59 18.37 -11.78
C ALA A 93 15.87 19.81 -12.22
N LEU A 94 15.97 20.05 -13.53
CA LEU A 94 16.20 21.38 -14.11
C LEU A 94 15.00 22.32 -13.87
N ALA A 95 13.76 21.81 -13.92
CA ALA A 95 12.58 22.57 -13.56
C ALA A 95 12.58 22.98 -12.07
N SER A 96 13.21 22.18 -11.23
CA SER A 96 13.31 22.46 -9.78
C SER A 96 14.50 23.36 -9.42
N ASN A 97 15.59 23.18 -10.12
CA ASN A 97 16.84 23.93 -9.96
C ASN A 97 17.51 24.10 -11.32
N PRO A 98 17.27 25.23 -12.04
CA PRO A 98 17.86 25.50 -13.36
C PRO A 98 19.39 25.55 -13.36
N ALA A 99 20.01 25.71 -12.19
CA ALA A 99 21.48 25.72 -12.06
C ALA A 99 22.06 24.30 -11.86
N ALA A 100 21.25 23.26 -11.80
CA ALA A 100 21.72 21.88 -11.68
C ALA A 100 22.46 21.47 -12.98
N GLY A 101 23.63 20.82 -12.82
CA GLY A 101 24.41 20.33 -13.94
C GLY A 101 23.76 19.11 -14.60
N GLU A 102 23.18 19.25 -15.79
CA GLU A 102 22.55 18.14 -16.54
C GLU A 102 23.45 16.93 -16.66
N ASN A 103 24.72 17.15 -17.06
CA ASN A 103 25.70 16.06 -17.24
C ASN A 103 25.96 15.28 -15.96
N GLN A 104 25.95 15.95 -14.80
CA GLN A 104 26.16 15.31 -13.50
C GLN A 104 24.96 14.44 -13.13
N ILE A 105 23.73 14.90 -13.43
CA ILE A 105 22.51 14.12 -13.20
C ILE A 105 22.53 12.86 -14.06
N ARG A 106 22.81 12.99 -15.36
CA ARG A 106 22.90 11.85 -16.29
C ARG A 106 23.96 10.84 -15.87
N GLN A 107 25.13 11.30 -15.45
CA GLN A 107 26.23 10.45 -15.01
C GLN A 107 25.85 9.68 -13.74
N ASN A 108 25.24 10.34 -12.76
CA ASN A 108 24.80 9.71 -11.53
C ASN A 108 23.72 8.64 -11.76
N MET A 109 22.76 8.91 -12.66
CA MET A 109 21.70 7.95 -13.01
C MET A 109 22.24 6.75 -13.80
N GLY A 110 23.18 6.97 -14.72
CA GLY A 110 23.78 5.90 -15.52
C GLY A 110 24.67 4.94 -14.71
N ALA A 111 25.09 5.31 -13.53
CA ALA A 111 25.94 4.48 -12.66
C ALA A 111 25.15 3.38 -11.91
N VAL A 112 23.83 3.46 -11.87
CA VAL A 112 23.00 2.52 -11.07
C VAL A 112 22.34 1.49 -12.00
N SER A 113 22.49 0.20 -11.68
CA SER A 113 21.76 -0.86 -12.39
C SER A 113 20.24 -0.66 -12.26
N PRO A 114 19.47 -0.73 -13.38
CA PRO A 114 18.00 -0.58 -13.35
C PRO A 114 17.32 -1.53 -12.35
N THR A 115 17.76 -2.78 -12.29
CA THR A 115 17.22 -3.77 -11.36
C THR A 115 17.48 -3.39 -9.89
N VAL A 116 18.70 -2.96 -9.57
CA VAL A 116 19.05 -2.51 -8.21
C VAL A 116 18.20 -1.29 -7.84
N PHE A 117 18.03 -0.35 -8.77
CA PHE A 117 17.21 0.83 -8.56
C PHE A 117 15.74 0.47 -8.36
N ALA A 118 15.17 -0.45 -9.15
CA ALA A 118 13.80 -0.93 -8.99
C ALA A 118 13.56 -1.60 -7.62
N VAL A 119 14.44 -2.53 -7.22
CA VAL A 119 14.32 -3.24 -5.94
C VAL A 119 14.49 -2.27 -4.77
N SER A 120 15.49 -1.41 -4.80
CA SER A 120 15.71 -0.44 -3.72
C SER A 120 14.56 0.56 -3.58
N SER A 121 13.98 1.02 -4.70
CA SER A 121 12.81 1.90 -4.70
C SER A 121 11.56 1.21 -4.18
N ALA A 122 11.33 -0.06 -4.54
CA ALA A 122 10.20 -0.84 -4.01
C ALA A 122 10.32 -1.06 -2.49
N VAL A 123 11.51 -1.44 -2.03
CA VAL A 123 11.77 -1.60 -0.57
C VAL A 123 11.67 -0.25 0.13
N GLY A 124 12.24 0.81 -0.46
CA GLY A 124 12.15 2.17 0.06
C GLY A 124 10.71 2.65 0.19
N SER A 125 9.89 2.49 -0.84
CA SER A 125 8.48 2.90 -0.81
C SER A 125 7.67 2.11 0.22
N PHE A 126 7.90 0.81 0.36
CA PHE A 126 7.30 -0.03 1.39
C PHE A 126 7.61 0.49 2.81
N LEU A 127 8.90 0.77 3.07
CA LEU A 127 9.35 1.27 4.37
C LEU A 127 8.82 2.68 4.66
N VAL A 128 8.94 3.59 3.70
CA VAL A 128 8.49 4.98 3.85
C VAL A 128 6.98 5.04 4.11
N LEU A 129 6.18 4.30 3.34
CA LEU A 129 4.74 4.26 3.55
C LEU A 129 4.37 3.70 4.93
N THR A 130 5.05 2.63 5.37
CA THR A 130 4.86 2.06 6.70
C THR A 130 5.18 3.07 7.81
N VAL A 131 6.31 3.79 7.67
CA VAL A 131 6.71 4.83 8.63
C VAL A 131 5.70 5.98 8.67
N ILE A 132 5.25 6.46 7.50
CA ILE A 132 4.23 7.52 7.42
C ILE A 132 2.94 7.07 8.11
N MET A 133 2.45 5.85 7.84
CA MET A 133 1.26 5.31 8.50
C MET A 133 1.45 5.21 10.02
N ALA A 134 2.64 4.78 10.48
CA ALA A 134 2.95 4.70 11.90
C ALA A 134 2.97 6.09 12.56
N ILE A 135 3.60 7.08 11.93
CA ILE A 135 3.63 8.47 12.43
C ILE A 135 2.21 9.03 12.53
N ASN A 136 1.39 8.84 11.51
CA ASN A 136 -0.02 9.28 11.54
C ASN A 136 -0.81 8.58 12.64
N ALA A 137 -0.60 7.26 12.85
CA ALA A 137 -1.26 6.52 13.92
C ALA A 137 -0.83 7.01 15.31
N VAL A 138 0.46 7.33 15.50
CA VAL A 138 0.97 7.95 16.73
C VAL A 138 0.33 9.32 16.97
N TYR A 139 0.30 10.14 15.92
CA TYR A 139 -0.32 11.48 15.99
C TYR A 139 -1.81 11.40 16.38
N LEU A 140 -2.59 10.54 15.70
CA LEU A 140 -4.00 10.36 16.01
C LEU A 140 -4.23 9.77 17.39
N ASN A 141 -3.40 8.83 17.82
CA ASN A 141 -3.46 8.26 19.16
C ASN A 141 -3.15 9.31 20.23
N PHE A 142 -2.21 10.22 19.97
CA PHE A 142 -1.92 11.34 20.85
C PHE A 142 -3.09 12.33 20.91
N MET A 143 -3.61 12.75 19.73
CA MET A 143 -4.73 13.68 19.64
C MET A 143 -6.02 13.14 20.27
N SER A 144 -6.30 11.84 20.14
CA SER A 144 -7.48 11.24 20.74
C SER A 144 -7.53 11.34 22.27
N LYS A 145 -6.37 11.39 22.93
CA LYS A 145 -6.29 11.54 24.39
C LYS A 145 -6.80 12.89 24.87
N PHE A 146 -6.66 13.96 24.09
CA PHE A 146 -7.21 15.27 24.43
C PHE A 146 -8.74 15.32 24.32
N GLY A 147 -9.32 14.47 23.47
CA GLY A 147 -10.77 14.34 23.29
C GLY A 147 -11.41 13.25 24.15
N HIS A 148 -10.73 12.76 25.18
CA HIS A 148 -11.18 11.65 26.05
C HIS A 148 -11.43 10.34 25.27
N GLY A 149 -10.77 10.19 24.12
CA GLY A 149 -10.86 8.99 23.29
C GLY A 149 -10.01 7.85 23.83
N GLU A 150 -10.57 6.64 23.88
CA GLU A 150 -9.90 5.42 24.36
C GLU A 150 -9.33 4.57 23.22
N PHE A 151 -8.96 5.19 22.08
CA PHE A 151 -8.40 4.45 20.96
C PHE A 151 -6.93 4.11 21.21
N SER A 152 -6.57 2.85 20.97
CA SER A 152 -5.18 2.41 21.01
C SER A 152 -4.45 2.75 19.70
N PHE A 153 -3.10 2.80 19.75
CA PHE A 153 -2.28 2.90 18.54
C PHE A 153 -2.64 1.83 17.50
N LYS A 154 -2.89 0.60 17.94
CA LYS A 154 -3.29 -0.52 17.07
C LYS A 154 -4.61 -0.25 16.35
N ALA A 155 -5.58 0.35 17.03
CA ALA A 155 -6.85 0.72 16.42
C ALA A 155 -6.67 1.83 15.38
N TRP A 156 -5.89 2.87 15.69
CA TRP A 156 -5.59 3.95 14.75
C TRP A 156 -4.83 3.47 13.52
N PHE A 157 -3.80 2.64 13.71
CA PHE A 157 -3.06 2.07 12.57
C PHE A 157 -3.96 1.18 11.70
N SER A 158 -4.82 0.38 12.31
CA SER A 158 -5.82 -0.42 11.59
C SER A 158 -6.78 0.46 10.79
N LEU A 159 -7.32 1.51 11.38
CA LEU A 159 -8.21 2.45 10.69
C LEU A 159 -7.51 3.11 9.50
N LEU A 160 -6.28 3.61 9.67
CA LEU A 160 -5.49 4.20 8.60
C LEU A 160 -5.26 3.20 7.44
N ALA A 161 -4.90 1.96 7.77
CA ALA A 161 -4.70 0.94 6.75
C ALA A 161 -5.99 0.63 5.98
N TRP A 162 -7.12 0.50 6.65
CA TRP A 162 -8.41 0.24 6.01
C TRP A 162 -8.93 1.43 5.21
N THR A 163 -8.78 2.65 5.71
CA THR A 163 -9.20 3.87 4.97
C THR A 163 -8.36 4.11 3.72
N SER A 164 -7.18 3.50 3.62
CA SER A 164 -6.34 3.55 2.41
C SER A 164 -6.78 2.56 1.32
N ILE A 165 -7.73 1.64 1.57
CA ILE A 165 -8.21 0.68 0.57
C ILE A 165 -8.69 1.33 -0.75
N PRO A 166 -9.39 2.47 -0.75
CA PRO A 166 -9.78 3.12 -2.01
C PRO A 166 -8.60 3.47 -2.92
N THR A 167 -7.38 3.65 -2.37
CA THR A 167 -6.19 3.92 -3.21
C THR A 167 -5.80 2.75 -4.11
N LEU A 168 -6.34 1.54 -3.89
CA LEU A 168 -6.15 0.41 -4.79
C LEU A 168 -6.72 0.66 -6.20
N PHE A 169 -7.76 1.48 -6.32
CA PHE A 169 -8.26 1.88 -7.65
C PHE A 169 -7.21 2.70 -8.41
N VAL A 170 -6.47 3.57 -7.71
CA VAL A 170 -5.33 4.30 -8.29
C VAL A 170 -4.23 3.32 -8.70
N ALA A 171 -3.96 2.32 -7.87
CA ALA A 171 -2.97 1.29 -8.15
C ALA A 171 -3.31 0.48 -9.41
N ILE A 172 -4.58 0.09 -9.57
CA ILE A 172 -5.06 -0.59 -10.77
C ILE A 172 -4.93 0.31 -11.99
N ALA A 173 -5.35 1.58 -11.91
CA ALA A 173 -5.22 2.53 -13.01
C ALA A 173 -3.76 2.78 -13.39
N ALA A 174 -2.85 2.89 -12.41
CA ALA A 174 -1.41 3.00 -12.66
C ALA A 174 -0.86 1.77 -13.39
N TRP A 175 -1.23 0.56 -12.97
CA TRP A 175 -0.84 -0.65 -13.67
C TRP A 175 -1.38 -0.71 -15.09
N VAL A 176 -2.63 -0.34 -15.33
CA VAL A 176 -3.19 -0.24 -16.69
C VAL A 176 -2.37 0.74 -17.52
N SER A 177 -2.04 1.92 -17.00
CA SER A 177 -1.22 2.91 -17.71
C SER A 177 0.19 2.39 -18.04
N ILE A 178 0.83 1.69 -17.10
CA ILE A 178 2.15 1.09 -17.30
C ILE A 178 2.11 0.00 -18.39
N LEU A 179 1.12 -0.89 -18.33
CA LEU A 179 1.02 -2.04 -19.24
C LEU A 179 0.54 -1.67 -20.65
N THR A 180 -0.16 -0.56 -20.80
CA THR A 180 -0.65 -0.07 -22.10
C THR A 180 0.32 0.88 -22.80
N ALA A 181 1.38 1.32 -22.10
CA ALA A 181 2.39 2.19 -22.68
C ALA A 181 3.21 1.47 -23.76
N SER A 182 3.39 2.13 -24.89
CA SER A 182 4.13 1.57 -26.02
C SER A 182 5.64 1.75 -25.85
N ASN A 183 6.43 0.73 -26.15
CA ASN A 183 7.90 0.78 -26.23
C ASN A 183 8.61 1.26 -24.96
N GLY A 184 8.03 1.06 -23.78
CA GLY A 184 8.63 1.52 -22.52
C GLY A 184 8.61 3.04 -22.30
N LEU A 185 7.92 3.80 -23.13
CA LEU A 185 7.76 5.25 -22.98
C LEU A 185 6.70 5.58 -21.91
N ILE A 186 7.01 5.17 -20.69
CA ILE A 186 6.11 5.30 -19.54
C ILE A 186 6.43 6.62 -18.83
N SER A 187 5.48 7.55 -18.83
CA SER A 187 5.63 8.83 -18.12
C SER A 187 5.59 8.64 -16.61
N LEU A 188 6.34 9.46 -15.86
CA LEU A 188 6.22 9.57 -14.41
C LEU A 188 4.78 9.94 -13.97
N ALA A 189 4.04 10.68 -14.80
CA ALA A 189 2.63 10.98 -14.56
C ALA A 189 1.73 9.74 -14.55
N SER A 190 2.14 8.66 -15.21
CA SER A 190 1.43 7.37 -15.22
C SER A 190 1.37 6.70 -13.84
N LEU A 191 2.23 7.10 -12.91
CA LEU A 191 2.18 6.64 -11.51
C LEU A 191 1.04 7.28 -10.73
N GLN A 192 0.49 8.40 -11.22
CA GLN A 192 -0.64 9.12 -10.62
C GLN A 192 -1.73 9.42 -11.67
N PRO A 193 -2.34 8.39 -12.27
CA PRO A 193 -3.27 8.55 -13.39
C PRO A 193 -4.56 9.27 -13.01
N LEU A 194 -4.89 9.35 -11.73
CA LEU A 194 -6.06 10.07 -11.19
C LEU A 194 -5.70 11.44 -10.59
N SER A 195 -4.49 11.97 -10.87
CA SER A 195 -4.15 13.34 -10.51
C SER A 195 -5.00 14.31 -11.34
N LEU A 196 -5.25 15.52 -10.81
CA LEU A 196 -6.01 16.54 -11.55
C LEU A 196 -5.29 16.92 -12.85
N ASP A 197 -3.97 16.95 -12.84
CA ASP A 197 -3.16 17.21 -14.03
C ASP A 197 -3.39 16.18 -15.12
N ALA A 198 -3.40 14.88 -14.77
CA ALA A 198 -3.65 13.79 -15.70
C ALA A 198 -5.09 13.76 -16.22
N LEU A 199 -6.07 14.03 -15.36
CA LEU A 199 -7.49 13.97 -15.69
C LEU A 199 -7.93 15.13 -16.60
N PHE A 200 -7.36 16.31 -16.41
CA PHE A 200 -7.70 17.49 -17.20
C PHE A 200 -6.72 17.76 -18.36
N GLY A 201 -5.69 16.91 -18.52
CA GLY A 201 -4.70 17.04 -19.58
C GLY A 201 -3.95 18.40 -19.54
N LEU A 202 -3.75 18.96 -18.36
CA LEU A 202 -3.22 20.30 -18.20
C LEU A 202 -1.74 20.38 -18.56
N ASN A 203 -1.03 19.25 -18.59
CA ASN A 203 0.43 19.14 -18.82
C ASN A 203 1.20 20.23 -18.03
N SER A 204 0.71 20.55 -16.85
CA SER A 204 1.25 21.63 -16.06
C SER A 204 2.47 21.15 -15.28
N ASN A 205 3.54 21.93 -15.32
CA ASN A 205 4.68 21.74 -14.40
C ASN A 205 4.32 22.13 -12.95
N ASN A 206 3.03 22.31 -12.66
CA ASN A 206 2.58 22.70 -11.34
C ASN A 206 2.47 21.49 -10.42
N ARG A 207 3.44 21.35 -9.51
CA ARG A 207 3.51 20.25 -8.54
C ARG A 207 2.27 20.11 -7.67
N ILE A 208 1.55 21.21 -7.41
CA ILE A 208 0.32 21.20 -6.61
C ILE A 208 -0.77 20.42 -7.36
N LEU A 209 -0.97 20.68 -8.65
CA LEU A 209 -1.98 19.96 -9.46
C LEU A 209 -1.61 18.49 -9.68
N GLN A 210 -0.32 18.19 -9.80
CA GLN A 210 0.18 16.81 -9.89
C GLN A 210 -0.01 16.04 -8.57
N SER A 211 0.11 16.71 -7.42
CA SER A 211 -0.04 16.08 -6.10
C SER A 211 -1.50 15.90 -5.68
N LEU A 212 -2.41 16.73 -6.22
CA LEU A 212 -3.84 16.60 -5.94
C LEU A 212 -4.44 15.46 -6.78
N SER A 213 -4.93 14.43 -6.12
CA SER A 213 -5.57 13.27 -6.75
C SER A 213 -6.98 13.11 -6.18
N LEU A 214 -7.92 12.67 -7.01
CA LEU A 214 -9.28 12.36 -6.57
C LEU A 214 -9.35 11.30 -5.47
N SER A 215 -8.29 10.54 -5.27
CA SER A 215 -8.21 9.57 -4.17
C SER A 215 -7.98 10.18 -2.79
N GLN A 216 -7.76 11.51 -2.71
CA GLN A 216 -7.55 12.23 -1.45
C GLN A 216 -8.83 12.91 -0.94
N PHE A 217 -9.90 12.89 -1.72
CA PHE A 217 -11.24 13.39 -1.39
C PHE A 217 -12.24 12.24 -1.26
#